data_889a460031dccbf6fac825ae2d298630
#
_entry.id   889a460031dccbf6fac825ae2d298630
#
_cell.length_a   1.000
_cell.length_b   1.000
_cell.length_c   1.000
_cell.angle_alpha   90.00
_cell.angle_beta   90.00
_cell.angle_gamma   90.00
#
_symmetry.space_group_name_H-M   'P 1'
#
loop_
_entity.id
_entity.type
_entity.pdbx_description
1 polymer ?
#
loop_
_entity_poly.entity_id
_entity_poly.type
_entity_poly.pdbx_seq_one_letter_code
_entity_poly.pdbx_strand_id
1 'polypeptide(L)'
;MTDEEELRQEICRVGRSLFERGYVHATAGNISARLDDGFLITPSDACLGFLQPQQLAFVDRDGLQQTGARASKALHLHRHIYAADESAACVIHTHSTHLVALTLSGVCSTDDIVPPITPYYVMKVGHVPLIAYRRPGDPAVGLLVAEAIERMRAQGAPIRAVMLDRLGPNVWHRSLAEAMATLEELEETARLWLLASPKPQPLSPQQIDELRRHFGARW
;
A
#
# COMPACT_ATOMS: atom_id res chain seq x y z
N MET A 1 -21.71 4.25 17.76
CA MET A 1 -21.07 4.75 16.53
C MET A 1 -21.56 3.89 15.39
N THR A 2 -21.71 4.45 14.21
CA THR A 2 -21.93 3.65 12.99
C THR A 2 -20.60 3.09 12.51
N ASP A 3 -20.63 1.99 11.72
CA ASP A 3 -19.41 1.41 11.15
C ASP A 3 -18.60 2.45 10.33
N GLU A 4 -19.28 3.39 9.67
CA GLU A 4 -18.64 4.49 8.94
C GLU A 4 -17.92 5.46 9.88
N GLU A 5 -18.53 5.84 11.02
CA GLU A 5 -17.90 6.75 12.00
C GLU A 5 -16.64 6.13 12.61
N GLU A 6 -16.67 4.84 12.93
CA GLU A 6 -15.51 4.10 13.44
C GLU A 6 -14.39 4.06 12.40
N LEU A 7 -14.73 3.79 11.16
CA LEU A 7 -13.78 3.73 10.05
C LEU A 7 -13.15 5.10 9.75
N ARG A 8 -13.93 6.19 9.83
CA ARG A 8 -13.41 7.57 9.72
C ARG A 8 -12.38 7.88 10.80
N GLN A 9 -12.66 7.50 12.04
CA GLN A 9 -11.73 7.67 13.16
C GLN A 9 -10.47 6.82 12.97
N GLU A 10 -10.62 5.59 12.50
CA GLU A 10 -9.48 4.70 12.26
C GLU A 10 -8.57 5.23 11.14
N ILE A 11 -9.13 5.73 10.03
CA ILE A 11 -8.35 6.40 8.97
C ILE A 11 -7.54 7.58 9.54
N CYS A 12 -8.15 8.44 10.36
CA CYS A 12 -7.47 9.57 10.98
C CYS A 12 -6.37 9.11 11.94
N ARG A 13 -6.60 8.06 12.73
CA ARG A 13 -5.62 7.48 13.65
C ARG A 13 -4.42 6.91 12.91
N VAL A 14 -4.66 6.14 11.85
CA VAL A 14 -3.62 5.57 10.99
C VAL A 14 -2.84 6.69 10.28
N GLY A 15 -3.52 7.66 9.69
CA GLY A 15 -2.90 8.81 9.04
C GLY A 15 -1.97 9.59 9.97
N ARG A 16 -2.41 9.84 11.21
CA ARG A 16 -1.59 10.48 12.23
C ARG A 16 -0.35 9.67 12.58
N SER A 17 -0.50 8.36 12.79
CA SER A 17 0.63 7.48 13.09
C SER A 17 1.65 7.45 11.94
N LEU A 18 1.21 7.40 10.69
CA LEU A 18 2.08 7.44 9.52
C LEU A 18 2.85 8.76 9.42
N PHE A 19 2.20 9.88 9.72
CA PHE A 19 2.82 11.22 9.72
C PHE A 19 3.84 11.35 10.85
N GLU A 20 3.48 11.03 12.09
CA GLU A 20 4.36 11.14 13.27
C GLU A 20 5.60 10.25 13.15
N ARG A 21 5.50 9.11 12.45
CA ARG A 21 6.60 8.17 12.25
C ARG A 21 7.38 8.40 10.96
N GLY A 22 7.04 9.43 10.18
CA GLY A 22 7.79 9.84 9.00
C GLY A 22 7.57 8.98 7.74
N TYR A 23 6.47 8.20 7.68
CA TYR A 23 6.08 7.46 6.47
C TYR A 23 5.50 8.36 5.39
N VAL A 24 4.99 9.50 5.80
CA VAL A 24 4.51 10.59 4.93
C VAL A 24 4.98 11.94 5.46
N HIS A 25 5.04 12.94 4.59
CA HIS A 25 5.41 14.31 4.93
C HIS A 25 4.51 15.30 4.18
N ALA A 26 4.39 16.53 4.69
CA ALA A 26 3.54 17.57 4.12
C ALA A 26 2.13 17.05 3.82
N THR A 27 1.72 17.07 2.57
CA THR A 27 0.42 16.58 2.07
C THR A 27 0.55 15.29 1.25
N ALA A 28 1.68 14.59 1.38
CA ALA A 28 1.92 13.33 0.69
C ALA A 28 1.09 12.19 1.28
N GLY A 29 0.75 11.22 0.43
CA GLY A 29 0.02 10.03 0.84
C GLY A 29 -1.49 10.21 0.86
N ASN A 30 -2.18 9.10 0.89
CA ASN A 30 -3.65 9.05 0.99
C ASN A 30 -4.09 7.67 1.49
N ILE A 31 -5.27 7.62 2.08
CA ILE A 31 -5.86 6.41 2.63
C ILE A 31 -7.31 6.34 2.16
N SER A 32 -7.73 5.17 1.68
CA SER A 32 -9.15 4.91 1.43
C SER A 32 -9.61 3.63 2.11
N ALA A 33 -10.92 3.54 2.33
CA ALA A 33 -11.58 2.33 2.79
C ALA A 33 -12.89 2.13 2.05
N ARG A 34 -13.24 0.85 1.82
CA ARG A 34 -14.48 0.45 1.16
C ARG A 34 -15.61 0.40 2.19
N LEU A 35 -16.77 0.91 1.80
CA LEU A 35 -18.06 0.73 2.46
C LEU A 35 -19.03 -0.04 1.54
N ASP A 36 -20.15 -0.49 2.10
CA ASP A 36 -21.14 -1.23 1.32
C ASP A 36 -21.72 -0.41 0.17
N ASP A 37 -21.81 0.91 0.31
CA ASP A 37 -22.42 1.83 -0.65
C ASP A 37 -21.41 2.75 -1.36
N GLY A 38 -20.10 2.63 -1.04
CA GLY A 38 -19.09 3.47 -1.65
C GLY A 38 -17.70 3.36 -1.02
N PHE A 39 -17.03 4.50 -0.93
CA PHE A 39 -15.66 4.59 -0.46
C PHE A 39 -15.45 5.84 0.41
N LEU A 40 -14.76 5.68 1.52
CA LEU A 40 -14.12 6.79 2.21
C LEU A 40 -12.73 7.03 1.63
N ILE A 41 -12.35 8.29 1.48
CA ILE A 41 -10.98 8.66 1.09
C ILE A 41 -10.55 9.97 1.74
N THR A 42 -9.26 10.06 2.05
CA THR A 42 -8.64 11.29 2.52
C THR A 42 -8.74 12.41 1.47
N PRO A 43 -8.88 13.67 1.88
CA PRO A 43 -8.99 14.79 0.96
C PRO A 43 -7.72 15.02 0.12
N SER A 44 -7.89 15.64 -1.04
CA SER A 44 -6.77 16.17 -1.84
C SER A 44 -5.98 17.20 -1.02
N ASP A 45 -4.65 17.13 -1.11
CA ASP A 45 -3.73 18.09 -0.51
C ASP A 45 -3.85 18.21 1.02
N ALA A 46 -4.40 17.19 1.70
CA ALA A 46 -4.53 17.16 3.15
C ALA A 46 -3.30 16.52 3.82
N CYS A 47 -2.85 17.11 4.94
CA CYS A 47 -1.85 16.48 5.79
C CYS A 47 -2.48 15.34 6.58
N LEU A 48 -1.99 14.12 6.43
CA LEU A 48 -2.53 12.94 7.12
C LEU A 48 -2.43 13.05 8.66
N GLY A 49 -1.46 13.81 9.16
CA GLY A 49 -1.26 14.02 10.60
C GLY A 49 -2.34 14.90 11.26
N PHE A 50 -3.08 15.70 10.48
CA PHE A 50 -4.05 16.68 10.99
C PHE A 50 -5.48 16.42 10.52
N LEU A 51 -5.75 15.25 9.95
CA LEU A 51 -7.08 14.87 9.48
C LEU A 51 -8.12 14.86 10.61
N GLN A 52 -9.32 15.32 10.26
CA GLN A 52 -10.51 15.19 11.09
C GLN A 52 -11.51 14.26 10.37
N PRO A 53 -12.27 13.43 11.10
CA PRO A 53 -13.21 12.46 10.50
C PRO A 53 -14.19 13.08 9.50
N GLN A 54 -14.67 14.30 9.78
CA GLN A 54 -15.64 15.01 8.93
C GLN A 54 -15.05 15.52 7.60
N GLN A 55 -13.72 15.61 7.51
CA GLN A 55 -13.02 16.02 6.29
C GLN A 55 -12.93 14.90 5.26
N LEU A 56 -12.99 13.62 5.70
CA LEU A 56 -12.91 12.48 4.81
C LEU A 56 -14.07 12.51 3.82
N ALA A 57 -13.75 12.38 2.52
CA ALA A 57 -14.75 12.34 1.48
C ALA A 57 -15.43 10.98 1.46
N PHE A 58 -16.76 10.96 1.41
CA PHE A 58 -17.53 9.80 1.01
C PHE A 58 -17.89 9.94 -0.47
N VAL A 59 -17.53 8.93 -1.25
CA VAL A 59 -17.77 8.83 -2.69
C VAL A 59 -18.56 7.54 -2.93
N ASP A 60 -19.74 7.65 -3.54
CA ASP A 60 -20.59 6.49 -3.81
C ASP A 60 -20.01 5.55 -4.89
N ARG A 61 -20.72 4.45 -5.15
CA ARG A 61 -20.30 3.46 -6.16
C ARG A 61 -20.21 4.04 -7.57
N ASP A 62 -21.04 5.04 -7.89
CA ASP A 62 -21.06 5.71 -9.20
C ASP A 62 -19.90 6.71 -9.35
N GLY A 63 -19.21 7.01 -8.26
CA GLY A 63 -18.08 7.93 -8.24
C GLY A 63 -18.45 9.39 -7.93
N LEU A 64 -19.68 9.63 -7.44
CA LEU A 64 -20.15 10.94 -7.03
C LEU A 64 -19.81 11.18 -5.55
N GLN A 65 -19.11 12.28 -5.29
CA GLN A 65 -18.83 12.67 -3.92
C GLN A 65 -20.07 13.19 -3.24
N GLN A 66 -20.44 12.61 -2.09
CA GLN A 66 -21.64 12.92 -1.32
C GLN A 66 -21.34 13.85 -0.13
N THR A 67 -20.21 13.62 0.57
CA THR A 67 -19.83 14.38 1.76
C THR A 67 -18.33 14.64 1.84
N GLY A 68 -17.91 15.45 2.82
CA GLY A 68 -16.51 15.72 3.15
C GLY A 68 -15.85 16.79 2.26
N ALA A 69 -14.56 16.98 2.46
CA ALA A 69 -13.74 17.85 1.63
C ALA A 69 -13.42 17.16 0.28
N ARG A 70 -12.89 17.92 -0.69
CA ARG A 70 -12.63 17.40 -2.05
C ARG A 70 -11.82 16.10 -2.02
N ALA A 71 -12.39 15.03 -2.52
CA ALA A 71 -11.79 13.69 -2.56
C ALA A 71 -10.42 13.68 -3.28
N SER A 72 -9.48 12.89 -2.77
CA SER A 72 -8.22 12.64 -3.46
C SER A 72 -8.44 11.97 -4.81
N LYS A 73 -7.75 12.44 -5.85
CA LYS A 73 -7.75 11.82 -7.18
C LYS A 73 -7.18 10.40 -7.17
N ALA A 74 -6.44 10.02 -6.12
CA ALA A 74 -5.93 8.68 -5.94
C ALA A 74 -7.03 7.62 -5.82
N LEU A 75 -8.27 8.00 -5.47
CA LEU A 75 -9.40 7.08 -5.44
C LEU A 75 -9.58 6.32 -6.76
N HIS A 76 -9.26 6.95 -7.90
CA HIS A 76 -9.31 6.26 -9.19
C HIS A 76 -8.39 5.02 -9.21
N LEU A 77 -7.15 5.15 -8.76
CA LEU A 77 -6.22 4.02 -8.63
C LEU A 77 -6.73 3.00 -7.60
N HIS A 78 -7.18 3.46 -6.43
CA HIS A 78 -7.66 2.56 -5.37
C HIS A 78 -8.87 1.74 -5.82
N ARG A 79 -9.77 2.31 -6.62
CA ARG A 79 -10.91 1.58 -7.20
C ARG A 79 -10.46 0.42 -8.12
N HIS A 80 -9.36 0.58 -8.87
CA HIS A 80 -8.78 -0.53 -9.64
C HIS A 80 -8.24 -1.64 -8.74
N ILE A 81 -7.60 -1.30 -7.60
CA ILE A 81 -7.17 -2.28 -6.61
C ILE A 81 -8.38 -3.02 -6.05
N TYR A 82 -9.41 -2.31 -5.63
CA TYR A 82 -10.65 -2.90 -5.11
C TYR A 82 -11.37 -3.80 -6.11
N ALA A 83 -11.31 -3.48 -7.39
CA ALA A 83 -11.91 -4.30 -8.45
C ALA A 83 -11.06 -5.55 -8.74
N ALA A 84 -9.72 -5.43 -8.70
CA ALA A 84 -8.81 -6.53 -8.97
C ALA A 84 -8.64 -7.49 -7.78
N ASP A 85 -8.85 -7.01 -6.53
CA ASP A 85 -8.80 -7.83 -5.31
C ASP A 85 -10.04 -7.58 -4.44
N GLU A 86 -11.02 -8.48 -4.53
CA GLU A 86 -12.28 -8.39 -3.77
C GLU A 86 -12.07 -8.40 -2.25
N SER A 87 -10.97 -8.99 -1.77
CA SER A 87 -10.63 -9.03 -0.34
C SER A 87 -10.06 -7.72 0.18
N ALA A 88 -9.71 -6.76 -0.68
CA ALA A 88 -9.23 -5.45 -0.29
C ALA A 88 -10.38 -4.61 0.28
N ALA A 89 -10.30 -4.26 1.56
CA ALA A 89 -11.24 -3.35 2.22
C ALA A 89 -10.65 -1.95 2.43
N CYS A 90 -9.33 -1.80 2.34
CA CYS A 90 -8.64 -0.51 2.45
C CYS A 90 -7.39 -0.48 1.57
N VAL A 91 -6.95 0.74 1.23
CA VAL A 91 -5.68 1.02 0.53
C VAL A 91 -4.97 2.16 1.23
N ILE A 92 -3.67 1.99 1.49
CA ILE A 92 -2.77 3.02 2.02
C ILE A 92 -1.69 3.29 0.97
N HIS A 93 -1.57 4.56 0.57
CA HIS A 93 -0.47 5.06 -0.24
C HIS A 93 0.39 6.01 0.58
N THR A 94 1.71 5.82 0.54
CA THR A 94 2.68 6.69 1.22
C THR A 94 3.82 7.08 0.28
N HIS A 95 4.59 8.10 0.69
CA HIS A 95 5.87 8.44 0.06
C HIS A 95 7.02 8.05 0.99
N SER A 96 7.00 6.81 1.49
CA SER A 96 7.95 6.28 2.47
C SER A 96 9.38 6.39 1.96
N THR A 97 10.26 6.94 2.79
CA THR A 97 11.59 7.42 2.38
C THR A 97 12.48 6.32 1.83
N HIS A 98 12.55 5.16 2.52
CA HIS A 98 13.47 4.09 2.10
C HIS A 98 12.96 3.37 0.85
N LEU A 99 11.65 3.19 0.71
CA LEU A 99 11.05 2.63 -0.48
C LEU A 99 11.26 3.53 -1.71
N VAL A 100 11.07 4.83 -1.57
CA VAL A 100 11.37 5.78 -2.66
C VAL A 100 12.86 5.78 -2.98
N ALA A 101 13.75 5.85 -1.97
CA ALA A 101 15.20 5.79 -2.14
C ALA A 101 15.64 4.49 -2.84
N LEU A 102 14.99 3.38 -2.55
CA LEU A 102 15.25 2.10 -3.21
C LEU A 102 15.01 2.18 -4.73
N THR A 103 13.91 2.81 -5.17
CA THR A 103 13.64 2.98 -6.61
C THR A 103 14.63 3.93 -7.29
N LEU A 104 15.21 4.87 -6.55
CA LEU A 104 16.25 5.80 -7.07
C LEU A 104 17.61 5.12 -7.22
N SER A 105 17.91 4.12 -6.37
CA SER A 105 19.19 3.41 -6.35
C SER A 105 19.20 2.09 -7.11
N GLY A 106 18.03 1.64 -7.55
CA GLY A 106 17.82 0.38 -8.27
C GLY A 106 17.16 -0.69 -7.39
N VAL A 107 16.11 -1.31 -7.96
CA VAL A 107 15.36 -2.41 -7.32
C VAL A 107 16.00 -3.77 -7.66
N CYS A 108 15.63 -4.80 -6.90
CA CYS A 108 16.10 -6.17 -7.15
C CYS A 108 15.63 -6.68 -8.52
N SER A 109 14.34 -6.56 -8.79
CA SER A 109 13.71 -6.90 -10.07
C SER A 109 12.41 -6.12 -10.26
N THR A 110 11.78 -6.25 -11.42
CA THR A 110 10.45 -5.68 -11.68
C THR A 110 9.33 -6.42 -10.95
N ASP A 111 9.52 -7.68 -10.59
CA ASP A 111 8.53 -8.47 -9.86
C ASP A 111 8.72 -8.41 -8.34
N ASP A 112 9.94 -8.09 -7.90
CA ASP A 112 10.29 -7.92 -6.49
C ASP A 112 11.27 -6.77 -6.30
N ILE A 113 10.82 -5.70 -5.66
CA ILE A 113 11.68 -4.53 -5.41
C ILE A 113 12.79 -4.82 -4.41
N VAL A 114 12.58 -5.76 -3.46
CA VAL A 114 13.55 -6.21 -2.45
C VAL A 114 13.59 -7.75 -2.46
N PRO A 115 14.78 -8.38 -2.38
CA PRO A 115 14.84 -9.82 -2.24
C PRO A 115 14.36 -10.28 -0.86
N PRO A 116 14.03 -11.58 -0.66
CA PRO A 116 13.52 -12.12 0.61
C PRO A 116 14.64 -12.19 1.66
N ILE A 117 14.96 -11.07 2.30
CA ILE A 117 16.07 -10.98 3.27
C ILE A 117 15.65 -11.21 4.73
N THR A 118 14.36 -11.15 5.03
CA THR A 118 13.84 -11.43 6.38
C THR A 118 12.66 -12.40 6.34
N PRO A 119 12.47 -13.24 7.38
CA PRO A 119 11.30 -14.10 7.49
C PRO A 119 9.98 -13.31 7.50
N TYR A 120 9.95 -12.17 8.18
CA TYR A 120 8.74 -11.35 8.30
C TYR A 120 8.34 -10.71 6.97
N TYR A 121 9.30 -10.27 6.16
CA TYR A 121 9.02 -9.80 4.80
C TYR A 121 8.32 -10.87 3.96
N VAL A 122 8.85 -12.10 3.96
CA VAL A 122 8.25 -13.24 3.26
C VAL A 122 6.85 -13.58 3.78
N MET A 123 6.65 -13.53 5.11
CA MET A 123 5.38 -13.93 5.74
C MET A 123 4.30 -12.86 5.69
N LYS A 124 4.67 -11.59 5.81
CA LYS A 124 3.73 -10.47 6.01
C LYS A 124 3.53 -9.61 4.77
N VAL A 125 4.54 -9.51 3.92
CA VAL A 125 4.49 -8.65 2.73
C VAL A 125 4.32 -9.50 1.47
N GLY A 126 5.22 -10.44 1.23
CA GLY A 126 5.27 -11.22 -0.01
C GLY A 126 5.90 -10.43 -1.16
N HIS A 127 5.58 -10.82 -2.39
CA HIS A 127 6.08 -10.15 -3.59
C HIS A 127 5.54 -8.73 -3.75
N VAL A 128 6.41 -7.80 -4.17
CA VAL A 128 6.06 -6.39 -4.41
C VAL A 128 6.55 -5.94 -5.79
N PRO A 129 5.72 -6.02 -6.82
CA PRO A 129 6.08 -5.58 -8.16
C PRO A 129 6.30 -4.07 -8.27
N LEU A 130 7.24 -3.68 -9.14
CA LEU A 130 7.46 -2.30 -9.54
C LEU A 130 6.55 -1.91 -10.71
N ILE A 131 5.79 -0.86 -10.53
CA ILE A 131 5.07 -0.19 -11.61
C ILE A 131 5.97 0.93 -12.16
N ALA A 132 6.33 0.84 -13.41
CA ALA A 132 7.20 1.82 -14.07
C ALA A 132 6.67 3.24 -13.94
N TYR A 133 7.59 4.20 -13.88
CA TYR A 133 7.26 5.62 -13.68
C TYR A 133 6.13 6.09 -14.59
N ARG A 134 5.15 6.73 -13.96
CA ARG A 134 4.10 7.52 -14.57
C ARG A 134 3.95 8.82 -13.80
N ARG A 135 3.53 9.88 -14.46
CA ARG A 135 3.25 11.15 -13.77
C ARG A 135 2.14 10.95 -12.72
N PRO A 136 2.20 11.65 -11.59
CA PRO A 136 1.12 11.61 -10.60
C PRO A 136 -0.24 11.91 -11.24
N GLY A 137 -1.25 11.08 -10.93
CA GLY A 137 -2.60 11.21 -11.48
C GLY A 137 -2.78 10.69 -12.91
N ASP A 138 -1.81 9.95 -13.46
CA ASP A 138 -1.99 9.27 -14.76
C ASP A 138 -3.04 8.16 -14.62
N PRO A 139 -4.15 8.18 -15.39
CA PRO A 139 -5.20 7.16 -15.29
C PRO A 139 -4.72 5.75 -15.67
N ALA A 140 -3.67 5.61 -16.46
CA ALA A 140 -3.12 4.31 -16.84
C ALA A 140 -2.53 3.54 -15.66
N VAL A 141 -2.13 4.22 -14.57
CA VAL A 141 -1.53 3.55 -13.39
C VAL A 141 -2.49 2.55 -12.76
N GLY A 142 -3.77 2.87 -12.68
CA GLY A 142 -4.79 1.97 -12.14
C GLY A 142 -4.87 0.64 -12.90
N LEU A 143 -4.83 0.70 -14.23
CA LEU A 143 -4.84 -0.50 -15.09
C LEU A 143 -3.56 -1.32 -14.90
N LEU A 144 -2.38 -0.69 -14.89
CA LEU A 144 -1.11 -1.38 -14.69
C LEU A 144 -1.04 -2.09 -13.33
N VAL A 145 -1.61 -1.47 -12.30
CA VAL A 145 -1.70 -2.09 -10.97
C VAL A 145 -2.65 -3.29 -10.98
N ALA A 146 -3.82 -3.16 -11.61
CA ALA A 146 -4.77 -4.27 -11.75
C ALA A 146 -4.15 -5.44 -12.52
N GLU A 147 -3.48 -5.18 -13.63
CA GLU A 147 -2.75 -6.20 -14.42
C GLU A 147 -1.67 -6.90 -13.58
N ALA A 148 -0.92 -6.16 -12.75
CA ALA A 148 0.08 -6.74 -11.85
C ALA A 148 -0.57 -7.68 -10.81
N ILE A 149 -1.70 -7.27 -10.22
CA ILE A 149 -2.46 -8.09 -9.26
C ILE A 149 -2.92 -9.40 -9.91
N GLU A 150 -3.52 -9.32 -11.10
CA GLU A 150 -4.02 -10.47 -11.84
C GLU A 150 -2.89 -11.40 -12.27
N ARG A 151 -1.80 -10.85 -12.81
CA ARG A 151 -0.62 -11.62 -13.23
C ARG A 151 -0.01 -12.39 -12.07
N MET A 152 0.24 -11.71 -10.94
CA MET A 152 0.84 -12.35 -9.76
C MET A 152 -0.10 -13.40 -9.15
N ARG A 153 -1.40 -13.16 -9.15
CA ARG A 153 -2.40 -14.16 -8.72
C ARG A 153 -2.38 -15.40 -9.62
N ALA A 154 -2.30 -15.22 -10.95
CA ALA A 154 -2.23 -16.32 -11.90
C ALA A 154 -0.96 -17.18 -11.72
N GLN A 155 0.11 -16.60 -11.20
CA GLN A 155 1.35 -17.29 -10.85
C GLN A 155 1.30 -17.98 -9.46
N GLY A 156 0.18 -17.91 -8.75
CA GLY A 156 0.04 -18.46 -7.40
C GLY A 156 0.65 -17.62 -6.29
N ALA A 157 1.09 -16.40 -6.60
CA ALA A 157 1.74 -15.46 -5.69
C ALA A 157 0.87 -14.17 -5.51
N PRO A 158 -0.30 -14.24 -4.86
CA PRO A 158 -1.16 -13.08 -4.68
C PRO A 158 -0.46 -12.01 -3.84
N ILE A 159 -0.43 -10.79 -4.37
CA ILE A 159 0.24 -9.64 -3.76
C ILE A 159 -0.70 -8.79 -2.90
N ARG A 160 -0.12 -8.00 -1.99
CA ARG A 160 -0.80 -7.02 -1.12
C ARG A 160 -0.19 -5.62 -1.25
N ALA A 161 0.82 -5.48 -2.08
CA ALA A 161 1.48 -4.22 -2.34
C ALA A 161 2.00 -4.14 -3.77
N VAL A 162 2.11 -2.93 -4.28
CA VAL A 162 2.90 -2.57 -5.46
C VAL A 162 3.71 -1.33 -5.16
N MET A 163 4.87 -1.19 -5.79
CA MET A 163 5.69 0.01 -5.71
C MET A 163 5.51 0.84 -6.97
N LEU A 164 5.08 2.09 -6.84
CA LEU A 164 5.11 3.06 -7.93
C LEU A 164 6.51 3.67 -7.99
N ASP A 165 7.18 3.53 -9.12
CA ASP A 165 8.55 4.04 -9.29
C ASP A 165 8.64 5.53 -8.95
N ARG A 166 9.60 5.90 -8.07
CA ARG A 166 9.90 7.26 -7.60
C ARG A 166 8.77 7.97 -6.85
N LEU A 167 7.69 7.25 -6.50
CA LEU A 167 6.54 7.84 -5.85
C LEU A 167 6.24 7.20 -4.50
N GLY A 168 6.13 5.88 -4.44
CA GLY A 168 5.85 5.18 -3.19
C GLY A 168 4.93 3.97 -3.36
N PRO A 169 4.75 3.17 -2.30
CA PRO A 169 3.93 1.99 -2.33
C PRO A 169 2.44 2.30 -2.29
N ASN A 170 1.64 1.41 -2.87
CA ASN A 170 0.23 1.21 -2.51
C ASN A 170 0.13 -0.15 -1.84
N VAL A 171 -0.41 -0.17 -0.64
CA VAL A 171 -0.61 -1.37 0.17
C VAL A 171 -2.08 -1.52 0.47
N TRP A 172 -2.64 -2.71 0.31
CA TRP A 172 -4.05 -2.99 0.58
C TRP A 172 -4.24 -4.26 1.39
N HIS A 173 -5.31 -4.28 2.19
CA HIS A 173 -5.64 -5.43 3.02
C HIS A 173 -7.12 -5.41 3.40
N ARG A 174 -7.54 -6.42 4.21
CA ARG A 174 -8.91 -6.52 4.74
C ARG A 174 -9.20 -5.53 5.88
N SER A 175 -8.16 -4.94 6.48
CA SER A 175 -8.28 -3.91 7.51
C SER A 175 -7.15 -2.91 7.41
N LEU A 176 -7.36 -1.69 7.93
CA LEU A 176 -6.32 -0.66 8.01
C LEU A 176 -5.14 -1.09 8.88
N ALA A 177 -5.39 -1.83 9.96
CA ALA A 177 -4.35 -2.36 10.81
C ALA A 177 -3.42 -3.35 10.07
N GLU A 178 -4.00 -4.26 9.28
CA GLU A 178 -3.22 -5.21 8.47
C GLU A 178 -2.45 -4.50 7.34
N ALA A 179 -3.08 -3.54 6.66
CA ALA A 179 -2.42 -2.75 5.62
C ALA A 179 -1.25 -1.93 6.18
N MET A 180 -1.44 -1.31 7.36
CA MET A 180 -0.40 -0.58 8.05
C MET A 180 0.77 -1.49 8.45
N ALA A 181 0.49 -2.67 9.04
CA ALA A 181 1.52 -3.63 9.42
C ALA A 181 2.33 -4.13 8.21
N THR A 182 1.68 -4.37 7.08
CA THR A 182 2.35 -4.74 5.83
C THR A 182 3.23 -3.60 5.31
N LEU A 183 2.73 -2.37 5.33
CA LEU A 183 3.49 -1.18 4.92
C LEU A 183 4.73 -0.97 5.80
N GLU A 184 4.59 -1.12 7.12
CA GLU A 184 5.69 -0.95 8.07
C GLU A 184 6.80 -1.99 7.84
N GLU A 185 6.43 -3.26 7.67
CA GLU A 185 7.40 -4.32 7.39
C GLU A 185 8.09 -4.10 6.03
N LEU A 186 7.34 -3.64 5.02
CA LEU A 186 7.89 -3.33 3.70
C LEU A 186 8.90 -2.18 3.77
N GLU A 187 8.59 -1.08 4.43
CA GLU A 187 9.49 0.06 4.61
C GLU A 187 10.74 -0.31 5.44
N GLU A 188 10.56 -1.07 6.52
CA GLU A 188 11.70 -1.52 7.33
C GLU A 188 12.60 -2.48 6.55
N THR A 189 12.05 -3.37 5.75
CA THR A 189 12.84 -4.26 4.89
C THR A 189 13.64 -3.47 3.85
N ALA A 190 13.03 -2.45 3.23
CA ALA A 190 13.73 -1.55 2.32
C ALA A 190 14.87 -0.78 3.03
N ARG A 191 14.63 -0.32 4.26
CA ARG A 191 15.63 0.32 5.11
C ARG A 191 16.80 -0.60 5.40
N LEU A 192 16.53 -1.83 5.85
CA LEU A 192 17.56 -2.84 6.11
C LEU A 192 18.38 -3.12 4.86
N TRP A 193 17.73 -3.29 3.72
CA TRP A 193 18.40 -3.51 2.44
C TRP A 193 19.33 -2.34 2.07
N LEU A 194 18.88 -1.10 2.22
CA LEU A 194 19.65 0.09 1.88
C LEU A 194 20.86 0.26 2.80
N LEU A 195 20.70 0.02 4.10
CA LEU A 195 21.74 0.20 5.12
C LEU A 195 22.79 -0.91 5.12
N ALA A 196 22.41 -2.13 4.75
CA ALA A 196 23.34 -3.26 4.81
C ALA A 196 24.49 -3.14 3.79
N SER A 197 25.73 -3.33 4.28
CA SER A 197 26.95 -3.37 3.46
C SER A 197 27.92 -4.39 4.07
N PRO A 198 28.31 -5.45 3.37
CA PRO A 198 27.79 -5.88 2.05
C PRO A 198 26.31 -6.22 2.07
N LYS A 199 25.66 -6.30 0.89
CA LYS A 199 24.25 -6.68 0.79
C LYS A 199 24.05 -8.10 1.32
N PRO A 200 22.98 -8.34 2.12
CA PRO A 200 22.70 -9.66 2.67
C PRO A 200 22.32 -10.65 1.57
N GLN A 201 22.65 -11.92 1.79
CA GLN A 201 22.15 -12.99 0.94
C GLN A 201 20.64 -13.17 1.21
N PRO A 202 19.82 -13.41 0.19
CA PRO A 202 18.43 -13.80 0.36
C PRO A 202 18.28 -15.09 1.17
N LEU A 203 17.14 -15.30 1.78
CA LEU A 203 16.77 -16.58 2.37
C LEU A 203 16.84 -17.69 1.29
N SER A 204 17.36 -18.84 1.68
CA SER A 204 17.44 -19.98 0.78
C SER A 204 16.04 -20.55 0.46
N PRO A 205 15.87 -21.28 -0.65
CA PRO A 205 14.61 -21.96 -0.97
C PRO A 205 14.10 -22.84 0.17
N GLN A 206 15.00 -23.51 0.90
CA GLN A 206 14.65 -24.35 2.06
C GLN A 206 14.07 -23.54 3.21
N GLN A 207 14.65 -22.37 3.49
CA GLN A 207 14.14 -21.46 4.52
C GLN A 207 12.76 -20.90 4.13
N ILE A 208 12.57 -20.53 2.87
CA ILE A 208 11.28 -20.08 2.33
C ILE A 208 10.22 -21.19 2.44
N ASP A 209 10.57 -22.42 2.07
CA ASP A 209 9.67 -23.59 2.17
C ASP A 209 9.31 -23.91 3.63
N GLU A 210 10.20 -23.67 4.57
CA GLU A 210 9.91 -23.77 6.00
C GLU A 210 8.84 -22.74 6.42
N LEU A 211 8.98 -21.49 5.98
CA LEU A 211 7.99 -20.44 6.24
C LEU A 211 6.63 -20.73 5.59
N ARG A 212 6.62 -21.29 4.38
CA ARG A 212 5.38 -21.76 3.73
C ARG A 212 4.68 -22.83 4.54
N ARG A 213 5.40 -23.84 5.00
CA ARG A 213 4.84 -24.99 5.74
C ARG A 213 4.33 -24.62 7.14
N HIS A 214 5.06 -23.77 7.86
CA HIS A 214 4.73 -23.46 9.27
C HIS A 214 3.81 -22.25 9.41
N PHE A 215 3.87 -21.30 8.50
CA PHE A 215 3.16 -20.02 8.63
C PHE A 215 2.25 -19.69 7.44
N GLY A 216 2.19 -20.56 6.43
CA GLY A 216 1.38 -20.32 5.23
C GLY A 216 1.86 -19.13 4.38
N ALA A 217 3.17 -18.83 4.43
CA ALA A 217 3.74 -17.76 3.63
C ALA A 217 3.48 -17.96 2.14
N ARG A 218 3.15 -16.89 1.45
CA ARG A 218 2.84 -16.90 0.01
C ARG A 218 3.96 -16.20 -0.77
N TRP A 219 5.08 -16.86 -0.84
CA TRP A 219 6.26 -16.38 -1.57
C TRP A 219 6.53 -17.26 -2.78
#